data_4efefcd2574ff62dc9674d9f98703caa
#
_entry.id   4efefcd2574ff62dc9674d9f98703caa
#
_cell.length_a   1.000
_cell.length_b   1.000
_cell.length_c   1.000
_cell.angle_alpha   90.00
_cell.angle_beta   90.00
_cell.angle_gamma   90.00
#
_symmetry.space_group_name_H-M   'P 1'
#
loop_
_entity.id
_entity.type
_entity.pdbx_description
1 polymer ?
#
loop_
_entity_poly.entity_id
_entity_poly.type
_entity_poly.pdbx_seq_one_letter_code
_entity_poly.pdbx_strand_id
1 'polypeptide(L)'
;MRVLCLLFPRLAVQLALRHRPELKGRTLVFLQGHGEDALVAATTCDASARGLLVGMTAGEARHRVDRARFLPDNAGQCLDELERLADIIRRRATPLVEIAGREHLFVDISNLAPGSRSEAAVATTLARIASSFTECTVRAAVASTRAEALEAARASRSSIAVVPPRDAAEPPIAPHRAETIAASVTGDSELRLRARLSQALRHLDAVLDARGASFREAKLIVSNPDGEHLLSFRLRIPASTTAPLTAALDEVPAMLGGVTGIRIELSRLGPDVRTRPCVASLAYRPRALRRELARAS
;
A
#
# COMPACT_ATOMS: atom_id res chain seq x y z
N MET A 1 10.02 19.17 -15.66
CA MET A 1 9.19 18.01 -15.35
C MET A 1 7.73 18.45 -15.25
N ARG A 2 6.76 17.63 -15.64
CA ARG A 2 5.31 17.89 -15.46
C ARG A 2 4.70 16.73 -14.69
N VAL A 3 4.17 17.02 -13.51
CA VAL A 3 3.64 16.03 -12.58
C VAL A 3 2.14 16.16 -12.48
N LEU A 4 1.45 15.04 -12.68
CA LEU A 4 0.04 14.89 -12.39
C LEU A 4 -0.13 14.29 -10.99
N CYS A 5 -0.87 14.97 -10.13
CA CYS A 5 -1.38 14.42 -8.88
C CYS A 5 -2.79 13.84 -9.10
N LEU A 6 -3.00 12.59 -8.75
CA LEU A 6 -4.32 11.98 -8.60
C LEU A 6 -4.63 11.89 -7.10
N LEU A 7 -5.52 12.73 -6.63
CA LEU A 7 -5.94 12.81 -5.23
C LEU A 7 -7.31 12.17 -5.06
N PHE A 8 -7.45 11.29 -4.10
CA PHE A 8 -8.70 10.64 -3.67
C PHE A 8 -9.13 11.21 -2.32
N PRO A 9 -9.92 12.28 -2.29
CA PRO A 9 -10.26 12.92 -1.04
C PRO A 9 -10.96 11.96 -0.08
N ARG A 10 -10.39 11.76 1.11
CA ARG A 10 -10.92 10.82 2.11
C ARG A 10 -11.08 9.40 1.57
N LEU A 11 -10.05 8.87 0.92
CA LEU A 11 -10.07 7.52 0.33
C LEU A 11 -10.54 6.47 1.33
N ALA A 12 -10.10 6.54 2.59
CA ALA A 12 -10.52 5.65 3.66
C ALA A 12 -12.05 5.58 3.82
N VAL A 13 -12.71 6.75 3.77
CA VAL A 13 -14.17 6.85 3.85
C VAL A 13 -14.82 6.27 2.60
N GLN A 14 -14.33 6.63 1.41
CA GLN A 14 -14.91 6.18 0.14
C GLN A 14 -14.83 4.64 0.02
N LEU A 15 -13.70 4.03 0.38
CA LEU A 15 -13.54 2.58 0.39
C LEU A 15 -14.45 1.90 1.42
N ALA A 16 -14.60 2.49 2.62
CA ALA A 16 -15.51 1.95 3.62
C ALA A 16 -16.96 1.96 3.14
N LEU A 17 -17.40 3.05 2.50
CA LEU A 17 -18.76 3.17 1.95
C LEU A 17 -18.99 2.23 0.75
N ARG A 18 -17.96 1.97 -0.07
CA ARG A 18 -18.02 1.00 -1.16
C ARG A 18 -18.23 -0.43 -0.65
N HIS A 19 -17.49 -0.81 0.42
CA HIS A 19 -17.59 -2.15 0.99
C HIS A 19 -18.77 -2.33 1.95
N ARG A 20 -19.29 -1.24 2.53
CA ARG A 20 -20.36 -1.23 3.53
C ARG A 20 -21.34 -0.10 3.24
N PRO A 21 -22.22 -0.28 2.24
CA PRO A 21 -23.20 0.76 1.83
C PRO A 21 -24.13 1.22 2.96
N GLU A 22 -24.36 0.37 3.98
CA GLU A 22 -25.16 0.66 5.16
C GLU A 22 -24.57 1.78 6.04
N LEU A 23 -23.30 2.13 5.82
CA LEU A 23 -22.64 3.26 6.50
C LEU A 23 -22.94 4.60 5.84
N LYS A 24 -23.62 4.63 4.70
CA LYS A 24 -23.95 5.86 3.98
C LYS A 24 -24.83 6.77 4.85
N GLY A 25 -24.47 8.04 4.90
CA GLY A 25 -25.17 9.02 5.74
C GLY A 25 -24.82 8.98 7.23
N ARG A 26 -23.88 8.09 7.63
CA ARG A 26 -23.37 8.05 9.00
C ARG A 26 -22.12 8.90 9.13
N THR A 27 -21.96 9.55 10.28
CA THR A 27 -20.70 10.19 10.68
C THR A 27 -19.67 9.11 11.02
N LEU A 28 -18.59 9.01 10.23
CA LEU A 28 -17.55 7.99 10.42
C LEU A 28 -16.27 8.64 10.90
N VAL A 29 -15.61 7.94 11.83
CA VAL A 29 -14.29 8.29 12.37
C VAL A 29 -13.43 7.03 12.33
N PHE A 30 -12.28 7.11 11.67
CA PHE A 30 -11.31 6.01 11.57
C PHE A 30 -10.22 6.22 12.61
N LEU A 31 -9.94 5.19 13.41
CA LEU A 31 -9.00 5.25 14.52
C LEU A 31 -7.77 4.37 14.22
N GLN A 32 -6.61 4.95 14.41
CA GLN A 32 -5.34 4.23 14.45
C GLN A 32 -4.99 3.91 15.90
N GLY A 33 -4.84 2.63 16.23
CA GLY A 33 -4.62 2.16 17.60
C GLY A 33 -5.92 1.69 18.29
N HIS A 34 -5.85 1.52 19.59
CA HIS A 34 -6.94 0.99 20.41
C HIS A 34 -7.17 1.83 21.67
N GLY A 35 -8.38 1.77 22.21
CA GLY A 35 -8.74 2.48 23.44
C GLY A 35 -8.97 3.97 23.23
N GLU A 36 -8.90 4.72 24.32
CA GLU A 36 -9.14 6.16 24.35
C GLU A 36 -7.99 6.99 23.75
N ASP A 37 -6.76 6.43 23.76
CA ASP A 37 -5.57 7.06 23.20
C ASP A 37 -5.40 6.81 21.70
N ALA A 38 -6.30 6.02 21.08
CA ALA A 38 -6.29 5.82 19.64
C ALA A 38 -6.45 7.15 18.92
N LEU A 39 -5.68 7.37 17.86
CA LEU A 39 -5.69 8.64 17.12
C LEU A 39 -6.66 8.61 15.95
N VAL A 40 -7.36 9.71 15.75
CA VAL A 40 -8.22 9.91 14.58
C VAL A 40 -7.33 9.97 13.32
N ALA A 41 -7.50 9.01 12.42
CA ALA A 41 -6.74 8.88 11.19
C ALA A 41 -7.47 9.44 9.96
N ALA A 42 -8.81 9.33 9.92
CA ALA A 42 -9.66 9.90 8.87
C ALA A 42 -11.09 10.10 9.38
N THR A 43 -11.81 11.04 8.76
CA THR A 43 -13.21 11.35 9.11
C THR A 43 -14.05 11.70 7.89
N THR A 44 -15.38 11.59 8.02
CA THR A 44 -16.32 12.16 7.06
C THR A 44 -16.35 13.70 7.10
N CYS A 45 -16.90 14.34 6.06
CA CYS A 45 -16.96 15.81 5.97
C CYS A 45 -17.73 16.43 7.12
N ASP A 46 -18.86 15.83 7.52
CA ASP A 46 -19.71 16.30 8.61
C ASP A 46 -19.00 16.20 9.96
N ALA A 47 -18.20 15.17 10.19
CA ALA A 47 -17.35 15.05 11.37
C ALA A 47 -16.31 16.17 11.44
N SER A 48 -15.63 16.44 10.32
CA SER A 48 -14.67 17.57 10.24
C SER A 48 -15.35 18.91 10.45
N ALA A 49 -16.56 19.12 9.90
CA ALA A 49 -17.32 20.34 10.09
C ALA A 49 -17.75 20.57 11.57
N ARG A 50 -17.84 19.50 12.35
CA ARG A 50 -18.08 19.54 13.81
C ARG A 50 -16.80 19.65 14.64
N GLY A 51 -15.67 19.97 14.02
CA GLY A 51 -14.40 20.21 14.68
C GLY A 51 -13.59 18.96 15.00
N LEU A 52 -13.91 17.80 14.40
CA LEU A 52 -13.02 16.63 14.48
C LEU A 52 -11.83 16.83 13.56
N LEU A 53 -10.64 16.73 14.14
CA LEU A 53 -9.38 16.85 13.41
C LEU A 53 -8.64 15.51 13.41
N VAL A 54 -7.90 15.25 12.34
CA VAL A 54 -6.94 14.14 12.28
C VAL A 54 -5.86 14.37 13.33
N GLY A 55 -5.50 13.31 14.06
CA GLY A 55 -4.54 13.37 15.17
C GLY A 55 -5.15 13.59 16.55
N MET A 56 -6.45 13.90 16.67
CA MET A 56 -7.16 13.88 17.98
C MET A 56 -7.21 12.47 18.55
N THR A 57 -7.31 12.37 19.88
CA THR A 57 -7.57 11.09 20.54
C THR A 57 -9.02 10.64 20.36
N ALA A 58 -9.26 9.35 20.48
CA ALA A 58 -10.61 8.80 20.43
C ALA A 58 -11.50 9.34 21.55
N GLY A 59 -10.94 9.54 22.75
CA GLY A 59 -11.63 10.18 23.87
C GLY A 59 -12.13 11.57 23.52
N GLU A 60 -11.24 12.44 23.05
CA GLU A 60 -11.61 13.80 22.59
C GLU A 60 -12.65 13.78 21.49
N ALA A 61 -12.51 12.86 20.52
CA ALA A 61 -13.43 12.75 19.40
C ALA A 61 -14.85 12.33 19.84
N ARG A 62 -14.99 11.44 20.83
CA ARG A 62 -16.28 11.02 21.39
C ARG A 62 -17.01 12.15 22.10
N HIS A 63 -16.28 13.01 22.81
CA HIS A 63 -16.86 14.18 23.47
C HIS A 63 -17.39 15.23 22.48
N ARG A 64 -16.88 15.25 21.25
CA ARG A 64 -17.28 16.26 20.24
C ARG A 64 -18.43 15.80 19.33
N VAL A 65 -18.60 14.50 19.15
CA VAL A 65 -19.61 13.96 18.22
C VAL A 65 -20.30 12.72 18.81
N ASP A 66 -21.48 12.93 19.39
CA ASP A 66 -22.24 11.94 20.14
C ASP A 66 -22.72 10.71 19.35
N ARG A 67 -22.83 10.79 18.04
CA ARG A 67 -23.40 9.71 17.21
C ARG A 67 -22.47 9.26 16.09
N ALA A 68 -21.17 9.47 16.25
CA ALA A 68 -20.19 9.00 15.29
C ALA A 68 -20.00 7.49 15.40
N ARG A 69 -19.79 6.85 14.25
CA ARG A 69 -19.36 5.45 14.18
C ARG A 69 -17.86 5.41 14.12
N PHE A 70 -17.24 4.84 15.14
CA PHE A 70 -15.80 4.65 15.21
C PHE A 70 -15.44 3.32 14.57
N LEU A 71 -14.52 3.35 13.63
CA LEU A 71 -14.04 2.20 12.84
C LEU A 71 -12.52 2.11 12.96
N PRO A 72 -11.95 0.91 12.88
CA PRO A 72 -10.49 0.77 12.78
C PRO A 72 -9.98 1.40 11.49
N ASP A 73 -8.78 1.97 11.53
CA ASP A 73 -8.15 2.56 10.36
C ASP A 73 -7.94 1.51 9.26
N ASN A 74 -8.21 1.91 8.03
CA ASN A 74 -8.09 1.08 6.84
C ASN A 74 -6.95 1.53 5.91
N ALA A 75 -5.89 2.11 6.47
CA ALA A 75 -4.73 2.60 5.71
C ALA A 75 -4.14 1.55 4.77
N GLY A 76 -4.09 0.28 5.22
CA GLY A 76 -3.64 -0.83 4.37
C GLY A 76 -4.50 -1.02 3.12
N GLN A 77 -5.81 -0.92 3.25
CA GLN A 77 -6.73 -1.02 2.10
C GLN A 77 -6.56 0.17 1.14
N CYS A 78 -6.33 1.38 1.69
CA CYS A 78 -6.06 2.57 0.86
C CYS A 78 -4.79 2.38 0.03
N LEU A 79 -3.70 1.92 0.64
CA LEU A 79 -2.45 1.65 -0.06
C LEU A 79 -2.60 0.54 -1.09
N ASP A 80 -3.30 -0.56 -0.77
CA ASP A 80 -3.58 -1.64 -1.73
C ASP A 80 -4.33 -1.16 -2.96
N GLU A 81 -5.28 -0.28 -2.78
CA GLU A 81 -6.06 0.28 -3.89
C GLU A 81 -5.20 1.21 -4.76
N LEU A 82 -4.39 2.07 -4.14
CA LEU A 82 -3.45 2.95 -4.85
C LEU A 82 -2.38 2.15 -5.59
N GLU A 83 -1.86 1.07 -5.01
CA GLU A 83 -0.89 0.19 -5.67
C GLU A 83 -1.47 -0.49 -6.91
N ARG A 84 -2.70 -1.03 -6.82
CA ARG A 84 -3.37 -1.64 -7.97
C ARG A 84 -3.58 -0.62 -9.09
N LEU A 85 -4.00 0.60 -8.74
CA LEU A 85 -4.15 1.67 -9.71
C LEU A 85 -2.81 2.07 -10.32
N ALA A 86 -1.77 2.25 -9.50
CA ALA A 86 -0.43 2.56 -9.97
C ALA A 86 0.08 1.50 -10.96
N ASP A 87 -0.15 0.22 -10.70
CA ASP A 87 0.23 -0.88 -11.60
C ASP A 87 -0.51 -0.82 -12.95
N ILE A 88 -1.77 -0.37 -12.95
CA ILE A 88 -2.53 -0.16 -14.20
C ILE A 88 -1.92 1.00 -14.99
N ILE A 89 -1.63 2.12 -14.31
CA ILE A 89 -1.04 3.31 -14.95
C ILE A 89 0.36 2.97 -15.50
N ARG A 90 1.18 2.25 -14.72
CA ARG A 90 2.53 1.81 -15.15
C ARG A 90 2.50 0.97 -16.42
N ARG A 91 1.56 0.06 -16.51
CA ARG A 91 1.43 -0.83 -17.67
C ARG A 91 0.84 -0.15 -18.90
N ARG A 92 0.00 0.86 -18.74
CA ARG A 92 -0.79 1.45 -19.83
C ARG A 92 -0.36 2.84 -20.26
N ALA A 93 0.34 3.59 -19.41
CA ALA A 93 0.66 4.99 -19.64
C ALA A 93 2.15 5.29 -19.46
N THR A 94 2.68 5.19 -18.25
CA THR A 94 4.09 5.50 -17.94
C THR A 94 4.56 4.71 -16.72
N PRO A 95 5.82 4.22 -16.71
CA PRO A 95 6.39 3.56 -15.53
C PRO A 95 6.68 4.53 -14.37
N LEU A 96 6.62 5.84 -14.61
CA LEU A 96 6.98 6.90 -13.70
C LEU A 96 5.78 7.26 -12.80
N VAL A 97 5.45 6.38 -11.84
CA VAL A 97 4.34 6.52 -10.90
C VAL A 97 4.85 6.33 -9.49
N GLU A 98 4.59 7.30 -8.61
CA GLU A 98 4.95 7.33 -7.20
C GLU A 98 3.71 7.41 -6.32
N ILE A 99 3.57 6.51 -5.36
CA ILE A 99 2.54 6.61 -4.31
C ILE A 99 3.15 7.39 -3.15
N ALA A 100 2.60 8.56 -2.86
CA ALA A 100 3.16 9.49 -1.89
C ALA A 100 2.24 9.75 -0.70
N GLY A 101 1.53 8.72 -0.27
CA GLY A 101 0.63 8.80 0.88
C GLY A 101 -0.55 7.86 0.75
N ARG A 102 -1.52 8.01 1.64
CA ARG A 102 -2.68 7.12 1.71
C ARG A 102 -3.87 7.55 0.85
N GLU A 103 -3.79 8.70 0.20
CA GLU A 103 -4.90 9.31 -0.57
C GLU A 103 -4.49 9.80 -1.95
N HIS A 104 -3.21 9.75 -2.32
CA HIS A 104 -2.76 10.29 -3.61
C HIS A 104 -1.54 9.56 -4.17
N LEU A 105 -1.40 9.69 -5.47
CA LEU A 105 -0.22 9.27 -6.22
C LEU A 105 0.17 10.33 -7.23
N PHE A 106 1.44 10.36 -7.60
CA PHE A 106 2.00 11.22 -8.63
C PHE A 106 2.36 10.43 -9.87
N VAL A 107 2.16 11.04 -11.03
CA VAL A 107 2.49 10.47 -12.34
C VAL A 107 3.32 11.50 -13.10
N ASP A 108 4.50 11.14 -13.59
CA ASP A 108 5.23 11.99 -14.51
C ASP A 108 4.59 11.88 -15.90
N ILE A 109 4.04 12.98 -16.36
CA ILE A 109 3.37 13.09 -17.65
C ILE A 109 4.19 13.83 -18.71
N SER A 110 5.45 14.20 -18.43
CA SER A 110 6.29 14.99 -19.33
C SER A 110 6.36 14.42 -20.73
N ASN A 111 6.38 13.08 -20.85
CA ASN A 111 6.47 12.36 -22.11
C ASN A 111 5.13 11.83 -22.65
N LEU A 112 4.02 12.05 -21.94
CA LEU A 112 2.69 11.55 -22.34
C LEU A 112 1.92 12.49 -23.25
N ALA A 113 2.40 13.71 -23.43
CA ALA A 113 1.77 14.73 -24.26
C ALA A 113 2.67 15.16 -25.45
N PRO A 114 3.15 14.23 -26.31
CA PRO A 114 3.88 14.64 -27.51
C PRO A 114 2.90 15.31 -28.49
N GLY A 115 3.19 16.53 -28.90
CA GLY A 115 2.45 17.24 -29.96
C GLY A 115 1.12 17.83 -29.49
N SER A 116 0.02 17.43 -30.09
CA SER A 116 -1.30 18.09 -29.99
C SER A 116 -2.13 17.76 -28.73
N ARG A 117 -1.70 16.84 -27.87
CA ARG A 117 -2.43 16.50 -26.66
C ARG A 117 -2.13 17.51 -25.55
N SER A 118 -3.16 18.22 -25.10
CA SER A 118 -3.03 19.09 -23.94
C SER A 118 -2.83 18.27 -22.65
N GLU A 119 -2.07 18.80 -21.70
CA GLU A 119 -1.91 18.21 -20.36
C GLU A 119 -3.27 17.94 -19.67
N ALA A 120 -4.24 18.81 -19.91
CA ALA A 120 -5.61 18.63 -19.44
C ALA A 120 -6.27 17.37 -20.00
N ALA A 121 -6.05 17.02 -21.26
CA ALA A 121 -6.59 15.79 -21.85
C ALA A 121 -5.96 14.53 -21.25
N VAL A 122 -4.65 14.56 -21.01
CA VAL A 122 -3.95 13.47 -20.31
C VAL A 122 -4.47 13.32 -18.89
N ALA A 123 -4.56 14.43 -18.14
CA ALA A 123 -5.09 14.45 -16.78
C ALA A 123 -6.53 13.92 -16.72
N THR A 124 -7.39 14.33 -17.67
CA THR A 124 -8.77 13.85 -17.77
C THR A 124 -8.83 12.34 -18.00
N THR A 125 -8.00 11.85 -18.90
CA THR A 125 -7.96 10.42 -19.25
C THR A 125 -7.52 9.59 -18.05
N LEU A 126 -6.44 9.99 -17.36
CA LEU A 126 -5.91 9.27 -16.20
C LEU A 126 -6.86 9.37 -14.99
N ALA A 127 -7.49 10.53 -14.77
CA ALA A 127 -8.49 10.70 -13.73
C ALA A 127 -9.73 9.81 -13.97
N ARG A 128 -10.18 9.70 -15.22
CA ARG A 128 -11.28 8.80 -15.59
C ARG A 128 -10.92 7.33 -15.38
N ILE A 129 -9.73 6.90 -15.78
CA ILE A 129 -9.24 5.56 -15.52
C ILE A 129 -9.21 5.30 -14.01
N ALA A 130 -8.67 6.24 -13.24
CA ALA A 130 -8.57 6.14 -11.80
C ALA A 130 -9.96 6.02 -11.14
N SER A 131 -10.88 6.89 -11.51
CA SER A 131 -12.25 6.88 -10.96
C SER A 131 -13.02 5.61 -11.36
N SER A 132 -12.90 5.16 -12.60
CA SER A 132 -13.58 3.94 -13.08
C SER A 132 -13.04 2.68 -12.42
N PHE A 133 -11.73 2.64 -12.14
CA PHE A 133 -11.10 1.49 -11.52
C PHE A 133 -11.38 1.41 -10.02
N THR A 134 -11.30 2.54 -9.32
CA THR A 134 -11.46 2.59 -7.86
C THR A 134 -12.91 2.78 -7.42
N GLU A 135 -13.80 3.17 -8.34
CA GLU A 135 -15.17 3.62 -8.04
C GLU A 135 -15.20 4.77 -7.01
N CYS A 136 -14.09 5.53 -6.93
CA CYS A 136 -13.92 6.63 -6.00
C CYS A 136 -13.89 7.97 -6.73
N THR A 137 -14.27 9.03 -6.00
CA THR A 137 -14.11 10.40 -6.48
C THR A 137 -12.62 10.74 -6.54
N VAL A 138 -12.18 11.26 -7.69
CA VAL A 138 -10.79 11.66 -7.95
C VAL A 138 -10.74 13.13 -8.29
N ARG A 139 -9.73 13.82 -7.78
CA ARG A 139 -9.31 15.15 -8.22
C ARG A 139 -7.94 15.03 -8.86
N ALA A 140 -7.74 15.71 -9.96
CA ALA A 140 -6.48 15.66 -10.69
C ALA A 140 -5.92 17.08 -10.84
N ALA A 141 -4.61 17.23 -10.66
CA ALA A 141 -3.95 18.49 -10.95
C ALA A 141 -2.57 18.26 -11.56
N VAL A 142 -2.23 19.09 -12.53
CA VAL A 142 -0.91 19.10 -13.19
C VAL A 142 -0.14 20.34 -12.78
N ALA A 143 1.11 20.16 -12.34
CA ALA A 143 2.00 21.26 -12.00
C ALA A 143 3.46 20.93 -12.32
N SER A 144 4.38 21.85 -12.03
CA SER A 144 5.83 21.65 -12.21
C SER A 144 6.45 20.83 -11.08
N THR A 145 5.82 20.81 -9.89
CA THR A 145 6.28 20.07 -8.71
C THR A 145 5.16 19.23 -8.10
N ARG A 146 5.56 18.21 -7.31
CA ARG A 146 4.60 17.36 -6.56
C ARG A 146 3.77 18.18 -5.56
N ALA A 147 4.45 19.09 -4.84
CA ALA A 147 3.82 19.94 -3.84
C ALA A 147 2.73 20.82 -4.47
N GLU A 148 3.06 21.54 -5.55
CA GLU A 148 2.11 22.38 -6.28
C GLU A 148 0.94 21.57 -6.86
N ALA A 149 1.22 20.37 -7.42
CA ALA A 149 0.18 19.51 -7.96
C ALA A 149 -0.78 19.03 -6.87
N LEU A 150 -0.26 18.65 -5.70
CA LEU A 150 -1.09 18.24 -4.57
C LEU A 150 -1.94 19.41 -4.02
N GLU A 151 -1.36 20.58 -3.85
CA GLU A 151 -2.09 21.77 -3.40
C GLU A 151 -3.17 22.18 -4.38
N ALA A 152 -2.86 22.21 -5.68
CA ALA A 152 -3.83 22.48 -6.72
C ALA A 152 -4.98 21.47 -6.74
N ALA A 153 -4.68 20.16 -6.55
CA ALA A 153 -5.70 19.11 -6.45
C ALA A 153 -6.58 19.28 -5.20
N ARG A 154 -6.01 19.73 -4.08
CA ARG A 154 -6.76 20.02 -2.83
C ARG A 154 -7.65 21.25 -2.96
N ALA A 155 -7.11 22.32 -3.53
CA ALA A 155 -7.79 23.61 -3.66
C ALA A 155 -8.87 23.58 -4.77
N SER A 156 -8.69 22.76 -5.79
CA SER A 156 -9.59 22.72 -6.94
C SER A 156 -11.01 22.29 -6.55
N ARG A 157 -11.99 23.08 -6.97
CA ARG A 157 -13.41 22.70 -6.95
C ARG A 157 -13.80 21.87 -8.17
N SER A 158 -13.04 21.95 -9.25
CA SER A 158 -13.19 21.12 -10.44
C SER A 158 -12.49 19.79 -10.28
N SER A 159 -12.86 18.81 -11.08
CA SER A 159 -12.20 17.49 -11.08
C SER A 159 -10.75 17.56 -11.60
N ILE A 160 -10.42 18.61 -12.38
CA ILE A 160 -9.11 18.76 -13.02
C ILE A 160 -8.65 20.21 -12.92
N ALA A 161 -7.37 20.40 -12.55
CA ALA A 161 -6.69 21.69 -12.57
C ALA A 161 -5.35 21.56 -13.33
N VAL A 162 -4.98 22.59 -14.08
CA VAL A 162 -3.65 22.66 -14.73
C VAL A 162 -3.01 23.97 -14.30
N VAL A 163 -1.89 23.86 -13.59
CA VAL A 163 -1.08 25.00 -13.18
C VAL A 163 -0.08 25.30 -14.30
N PRO A 164 0.09 26.56 -14.71
CA PRO A 164 1.08 26.94 -15.72
C PRO A 164 2.49 26.42 -15.37
N PRO A 165 3.28 26.01 -16.36
CA PRO A 165 4.63 25.55 -16.14
C PRO A 165 5.51 26.64 -15.51
N ARG A 166 6.35 26.24 -14.58
CA ARG A 166 7.39 27.09 -13.96
C ARG A 166 8.71 26.37 -13.97
N ASP A 167 9.79 27.12 -13.99
CA ASP A 167 11.11 26.56 -13.81
C ASP A 167 11.27 26.16 -12.33
N ALA A 168 11.19 24.88 -12.08
CA ALA A 168 11.36 24.30 -10.76
C ALA A 168 12.25 23.06 -10.86
N ALA A 169 13.30 23.04 -10.05
CA ALA A 169 14.17 21.87 -9.93
C ALA A 169 13.59 20.92 -8.88
N GLU A 170 12.99 19.84 -9.33
CA GLU A 170 12.56 18.76 -8.47
C GLU A 170 13.13 17.43 -9.01
N PRO A 171 13.57 16.49 -8.14
CA PRO A 171 14.07 15.22 -8.61
C PRO A 171 12.98 14.46 -9.37
N PRO A 172 13.32 13.81 -10.50
CA PRO A 172 12.36 13.09 -11.31
C PRO A 172 11.74 11.92 -10.51
N ILE A 173 10.51 11.56 -10.88
CA ILE A 173 9.90 10.34 -10.39
C ILE A 173 10.70 9.18 -10.95
N ALA A 174 11.29 8.38 -10.05
CA ALA A 174 12.03 7.20 -10.45
C ALA A 174 11.08 6.14 -11.02
N PRO A 175 11.47 5.42 -12.07
CA PRO A 175 10.69 4.28 -12.51
C PRO A 175 10.61 3.27 -11.36
N HIS A 176 9.41 2.77 -11.11
CA HIS A 176 9.23 1.72 -10.12
C HIS A 176 10.01 0.49 -10.59
N ARG A 177 11.19 0.31 -10.04
CA ARG A 177 11.86 -0.98 -10.12
C ARG A 177 11.13 -1.88 -9.13
N ALA A 178 10.66 -3.02 -9.61
CA ALA A 178 10.23 -4.09 -8.72
C ALA A 178 11.49 -4.60 -7.99
N GLU A 179 11.98 -3.82 -7.03
CA GLU A 179 13.10 -4.24 -6.20
C GLU A 179 12.65 -5.45 -5.41
N THR A 180 13.41 -6.50 -5.54
CA THR A 180 13.22 -7.73 -4.76
C THR A 180 14.46 -7.91 -3.90
N ILE A 181 14.26 -8.06 -2.60
CA ILE A 181 15.31 -8.52 -1.69
C ILE A 181 15.12 -10.01 -1.57
N ALA A 182 16.16 -10.80 -1.87
CA ALA A 182 16.06 -12.24 -1.86
C ALA A 182 17.16 -12.87 -1.01
N ALA A 183 16.83 -14.00 -0.38
CA ALA A 183 17.78 -14.90 0.27
C ALA A 183 17.46 -16.33 -0.12
N SER A 184 18.50 -17.14 -0.33
CA SER A 184 18.36 -18.56 -0.65
C SER A 184 19.14 -19.38 0.34
N VAL A 185 18.55 -20.48 0.80
CA VAL A 185 19.18 -21.44 1.71
C VAL A 185 18.96 -22.84 1.18
N THR A 186 19.98 -23.67 1.34
CA THR A 186 19.93 -25.11 1.04
C THR A 186 20.43 -25.89 2.25
N GLY A 187 19.99 -27.09 2.43
CA GLY A 187 20.43 -27.96 3.53
C GLY A 187 20.20 -29.40 3.20
N ASP A 188 21.12 -30.23 3.67
CA ASP A 188 21.11 -31.69 3.56
C ASP A 188 20.33 -32.37 4.70
N SER A 189 19.89 -31.59 5.68
CA SER A 189 19.03 -32.01 6.77
C SER A 189 18.12 -30.90 7.25
N GLU A 190 16.98 -31.27 7.81
CA GLU A 190 15.98 -30.31 8.32
C GLU A 190 16.58 -29.36 9.36
N LEU A 191 17.42 -29.87 10.27
CA LEU A 191 18.07 -29.07 11.32
C LEU A 191 18.97 -27.99 10.72
N ARG A 192 19.80 -28.36 9.73
CA ARG A 192 20.71 -27.42 9.05
C ARG A 192 19.92 -26.41 8.21
N LEU A 193 18.86 -26.86 7.55
CA LEU A 193 17.98 -25.97 6.78
C LEU A 193 17.33 -24.92 7.69
N ARG A 194 16.79 -25.34 8.84
CA ARG A 194 16.19 -24.41 9.83
C ARG A 194 17.21 -23.41 10.39
N ALA A 195 18.43 -23.84 10.71
CA ALA A 195 19.48 -22.96 11.21
C ALA A 195 19.87 -21.90 10.15
N ARG A 196 20.08 -22.33 8.90
CA ARG A 196 20.39 -21.44 7.78
C ARG A 196 19.23 -20.50 7.46
N LEU A 197 17.99 -20.98 7.53
CA LEU A 197 16.79 -20.17 7.33
C LEU A 197 16.70 -19.05 8.36
N SER A 198 16.92 -19.36 9.64
CA SER A 198 16.96 -18.36 10.70
C SER A 198 18.06 -17.30 10.48
N GLN A 199 19.19 -17.70 9.94
CA GLN A 199 20.26 -16.77 9.57
C GLN A 199 19.87 -15.90 8.37
N ALA A 200 19.24 -16.48 7.35
CA ALA A 200 18.76 -15.75 6.18
C ALA A 200 17.68 -14.71 6.54
N LEU A 201 16.75 -15.06 7.43
CA LEU A 201 15.73 -14.12 7.91
C LEU A 201 16.37 -12.93 8.65
N ARG A 202 17.34 -13.19 9.55
CA ARG A 202 18.08 -12.10 10.21
C ARG A 202 18.84 -11.21 9.21
N HIS A 203 19.40 -11.81 8.16
CA HIS A 203 20.06 -11.05 7.11
C HIS A 203 19.06 -10.17 6.33
N LEU A 204 17.88 -10.70 5.98
CA LEU A 204 16.83 -9.93 5.34
C LEU A 204 16.34 -8.77 6.22
N ASP A 205 16.19 -9.02 7.53
CA ASP A 205 15.83 -7.97 8.51
C ASP A 205 16.89 -6.85 8.55
N ALA A 206 18.17 -7.22 8.60
CA ALA A 206 19.25 -6.25 8.56
C ALA A 206 19.29 -5.43 7.25
N VAL A 207 19.00 -6.06 6.11
CA VAL A 207 18.93 -5.37 4.81
C VAL A 207 17.72 -4.42 4.76
N LEU A 208 16.57 -4.83 5.29
CA LEU A 208 15.38 -3.97 5.38
C LEU A 208 15.64 -2.76 6.26
N ASP A 209 16.23 -2.97 7.44
CA ASP A 209 16.57 -1.89 8.38
C ASP A 209 17.60 -0.93 7.79
N ALA A 210 18.70 -1.44 7.20
CA ALA A 210 19.74 -0.63 6.57
C ALA A 210 19.22 0.23 5.41
N ARG A 211 18.15 -0.23 4.72
CA ARG A 211 17.51 0.51 3.63
C ARG A 211 16.36 1.41 4.11
N GLY A 212 15.98 1.35 5.38
CA GLY A 212 14.76 1.98 5.89
C GLY A 212 13.55 1.51 5.08
N ALA A 213 13.48 0.22 4.76
CA ALA A 213 12.46 -0.33 3.86
C ALA A 213 11.49 -1.26 4.58
N SER A 214 10.27 -1.33 4.05
CA SER A 214 9.26 -2.32 4.39
C SER A 214 8.85 -3.09 3.15
N PHE A 215 8.30 -4.30 3.32
CA PHE A 215 7.79 -5.11 2.22
C PHE A 215 6.31 -5.43 2.41
N ARG A 216 5.60 -5.73 1.32
CA ARG A 216 4.19 -6.11 1.34
C ARG A 216 3.91 -7.47 0.73
N GLU A 217 4.79 -7.96 -0.09
CA GLU A 217 4.67 -9.29 -0.70
C GLU A 217 5.93 -10.10 -0.43
N ALA A 218 5.73 -11.37 -0.13
CA ALA A 218 6.80 -12.35 -0.05
C ALA A 218 6.44 -13.57 -0.88
N LYS A 219 7.44 -14.11 -1.58
CA LYS A 219 7.36 -15.38 -2.27
C LYS A 219 8.35 -16.34 -1.63
N LEU A 220 7.87 -17.52 -1.31
CA LEU A 220 8.71 -18.63 -0.88
C LEU A 220 8.73 -19.65 -2.00
N ILE A 221 9.91 -19.92 -2.54
CA ILE A 221 10.14 -20.97 -3.51
C ILE A 221 10.81 -22.10 -2.73
N VAL A 222 10.10 -23.20 -2.57
CA VAL A 222 10.54 -24.35 -1.78
C VAL A 222 10.92 -25.44 -2.74
N SER A 223 12.17 -25.89 -2.68
CA SER A 223 12.69 -26.98 -3.50
C SER A 223 12.67 -28.27 -2.70
N ASN A 224 12.15 -29.33 -3.28
CA ASN A 224 12.18 -30.69 -2.77
C ASN A 224 12.54 -31.66 -3.91
N PRO A 225 12.71 -32.97 -3.68
CA PRO A 225 13.00 -33.95 -4.73
C PRO A 225 11.96 -34.02 -5.84
N ASP A 226 10.71 -33.63 -5.57
CA ASP A 226 9.59 -33.69 -6.51
C ASP A 226 9.49 -32.42 -7.38
N GLY A 227 10.24 -31.36 -7.04
CA GLY A 227 10.26 -30.11 -7.80
C GLY A 227 10.28 -28.84 -6.94
N GLU A 228 9.84 -27.73 -7.55
CA GLU A 228 9.75 -26.45 -6.87
C GLU A 228 8.29 -26.06 -6.61
N HIS A 229 8.02 -25.66 -5.40
CA HIS A 229 6.70 -25.17 -4.95
C HIS A 229 6.75 -23.69 -4.64
N LEU A 230 5.81 -22.92 -5.20
CA LEU A 230 5.70 -21.48 -5.00
C LEU A 230 4.58 -21.15 -4.01
N LEU A 231 4.93 -20.52 -2.90
CA LEU A 231 3.98 -19.96 -1.95
C LEU A 231 4.07 -18.43 -1.99
N SER A 232 2.95 -17.76 -2.11
CA SER A 232 2.90 -16.29 -2.18
C SER A 232 2.10 -15.73 -1.02
N PHE A 233 2.67 -14.73 -0.36
CA PHE A 233 2.07 -14.04 0.78
C PHE A 233 1.93 -12.57 0.48
N ARG A 234 0.74 -12.02 0.79
CA ARG A 234 0.50 -10.59 0.72
C ARG A 234 0.10 -10.08 2.09
N LEU A 235 0.89 -9.15 2.61
CA LEU A 235 0.63 -8.53 3.90
C LEU A 235 -0.38 -7.40 3.76
N ARG A 236 -1.33 -7.31 4.67
CA ARG A 236 -2.29 -6.18 4.73
C ARG A 236 -1.61 -4.87 5.12
N ILE A 237 -0.59 -4.96 5.97
CA ILE A 237 0.22 -3.84 6.45
C ILE A 237 1.67 -4.15 6.05
N PRO A 238 2.42 -3.18 5.50
CA PRO A 238 3.84 -3.36 5.22
C PRO A 238 4.59 -3.78 6.48
N ALA A 239 5.54 -4.70 6.34
CA ALA A 239 6.39 -5.15 7.44
C ALA A 239 7.84 -4.74 7.20
N SER A 240 8.50 -4.18 8.21
CA SER A 240 9.94 -3.86 8.22
C SER A 240 10.80 -5.00 8.77
N THR A 241 10.16 -6.11 9.16
CA THR A 241 10.84 -7.33 9.62
C THR A 241 10.19 -8.56 9.01
N THR A 242 10.94 -9.67 8.96
CA THR A 242 10.47 -10.97 8.45
C THR A 242 9.60 -11.75 9.45
N ALA A 243 9.35 -11.22 10.64
CA ALA A 243 8.52 -11.86 11.66
C ALA A 243 7.16 -12.39 11.14
N PRO A 244 6.42 -11.70 10.24
CA PRO A 244 5.18 -12.23 9.69
C PRO A 244 5.35 -13.52 8.86
N LEU A 245 6.56 -13.84 8.39
CA LEU A 245 6.84 -15.02 7.59
C LEU A 245 7.24 -16.23 8.44
N THR A 246 7.66 -16.01 9.69
CA THR A 246 8.21 -17.07 10.54
C THR A 246 7.20 -18.21 10.74
N ALA A 247 5.96 -17.88 11.09
CA ALA A 247 4.91 -18.87 11.29
C ALA A 247 4.60 -19.68 10.01
N ALA A 248 4.61 -19.02 8.85
CA ALA A 248 4.41 -19.68 7.57
C ALA A 248 5.57 -20.62 7.24
N LEU A 249 6.81 -20.21 7.54
CA LEU A 249 8.02 -21.00 7.29
C LEU A 249 8.13 -22.22 8.21
N ASP A 250 7.61 -22.14 9.44
CA ASP A 250 7.58 -23.27 10.37
C ASP A 250 6.64 -24.40 9.91
N GLU A 251 5.58 -24.05 9.15
CA GLU A 251 4.63 -25.04 8.62
C GLU A 251 5.11 -25.72 7.31
N VAL A 252 6.02 -25.08 6.56
CA VAL A 252 6.49 -25.55 5.24
C VAL A 252 7.09 -26.97 5.26
N PRO A 253 8.01 -27.32 6.18
CA PRO A 253 8.60 -28.65 6.20
C PRO A 253 7.57 -29.77 6.46
N ALA A 254 6.57 -29.49 7.30
CA ALA A 254 5.50 -30.45 7.61
C ALA A 254 4.57 -30.70 6.43
N MET A 255 4.46 -29.73 5.49
CA MET A 255 3.55 -29.80 4.35
C MET A 255 4.18 -30.42 3.11
N LEU A 256 5.48 -30.22 2.88
CA LEU A 256 6.13 -30.53 1.62
C LEU A 256 7.12 -31.71 1.70
N GLY A 257 7.44 -32.22 2.88
CA GLY A 257 8.39 -33.36 3.06
C GLY A 257 9.70 -33.20 2.28
N GLY A 258 10.82 -33.63 2.85
CA GLY A 258 12.08 -33.69 2.13
C GLY A 258 12.60 -32.36 1.55
N VAL A 259 12.28 -31.21 2.16
CA VAL A 259 12.70 -29.89 1.69
C VAL A 259 14.24 -29.80 1.66
N THR A 260 14.79 -29.50 0.48
CA THR A 260 16.24 -29.36 0.25
C THR A 260 16.70 -27.92 0.11
N GLY A 261 15.77 -27.00 -0.21
CA GLY A 261 16.07 -25.58 -0.35
C GLY A 261 14.86 -24.69 -0.17
N ILE A 262 15.12 -23.46 0.28
CA ILE A 262 14.10 -22.41 0.38
C ILE A 262 14.71 -21.11 -0.14
N ARG A 263 14.02 -20.46 -1.08
CA ARG A 263 14.34 -19.11 -1.53
C ARG A 263 13.21 -18.18 -1.12
N ILE A 264 13.56 -17.10 -0.46
CA ILE A 264 12.64 -16.06 0.00
C ILE A 264 12.85 -14.84 -0.87
N GLU A 265 11.79 -14.31 -1.46
CA GLU A 265 11.80 -13.08 -2.22
C GLU A 265 10.83 -12.10 -1.59
N LEU A 266 11.33 -10.96 -1.12
CA LEU A 266 10.53 -9.85 -0.60
C LEU A 266 10.37 -8.81 -1.69
N SER A 267 9.14 -8.45 -2.00
CA SER A 267 8.80 -7.50 -3.06
C SER A 267 7.78 -6.47 -2.59
N ARG A 268 7.46 -5.51 -3.46
CA ARG A 268 6.68 -4.31 -3.13
C ARG A 268 7.31 -3.57 -1.96
N LEU A 269 8.59 -3.26 -2.13
CA LEU A 269 9.35 -2.49 -1.15
C LEU A 269 8.86 -1.05 -1.13
N GLY A 270 8.72 -0.50 0.07
CA GLY A 270 8.38 0.91 0.31
C GLY A 270 9.18 1.45 1.49
N PRO A 271 9.11 2.76 1.75
CA PRO A 271 9.77 3.33 2.92
C PRO A 271 9.23 2.67 4.19
N ASP A 272 10.09 2.52 5.19
CA ASP A 272 9.67 2.06 6.51
C ASP A 272 8.70 3.09 7.11
N VAL A 273 7.44 2.75 7.09
CA VAL A 273 6.43 3.49 7.83
C VAL A 273 6.55 3.01 9.26
N ARG A 274 7.45 3.63 10.03
CA ARG A 274 7.50 3.47 11.49
C ARG A 274 6.20 4.01 12.09
N THR A 275 5.12 3.30 11.85
CA THR A 275 3.97 3.34 12.73
C THR A 275 4.44 2.73 14.05
N ARG A 276 4.33 3.48 15.15
CA ARG A 276 4.47 2.94 16.51
C ARG A 276 3.83 1.54 16.53
N PRO A 277 4.40 0.57 17.25
CA PRO A 277 4.02 -0.83 17.11
C PRO A 277 2.53 -1.00 17.38
N CYS A 278 1.74 -0.97 16.34
CA CYS A 278 0.43 -1.55 16.34
C CYS A 278 0.70 -3.05 16.30
N VAL A 279 0.40 -3.75 17.38
CA VAL A 279 0.43 -5.21 17.43
C VAL A 279 -0.40 -5.68 16.24
N ALA A 280 0.29 -6.08 15.18
CA ALA A 280 -0.35 -6.59 13.98
C ALA A 280 -1.07 -7.87 14.38
N SER A 281 -2.37 -7.78 14.52
CA SER A 281 -3.23 -8.96 14.55
C SER A 281 -3.04 -9.65 13.21
N LEU A 282 -2.15 -10.62 13.20
CA LEU A 282 -2.01 -11.60 12.14
C LEU A 282 -3.33 -12.37 12.06
N ALA A 283 -4.25 -11.90 11.23
CA ALA A 283 -5.34 -12.74 10.77
C ALA A 283 -4.78 -13.67 9.67
N TYR A 284 -3.78 -14.47 10.03
CA TYR A 284 -3.38 -15.64 9.29
C TYR A 284 -4.49 -16.68 9.45
N ARG A 285 -5.20 -16.96 8.38
CA ARG A 285 -6.13 -18.09 8.30
C ARG A 285 -5.41 -19.25 7.62
N PRO A 286 -5.04 -20.31 8.35
CA PRO A 286 -4.38 -21.50 7.77
C PRO A 286 -5.17 -22.17 6.64
N ARG A 287 -6.46 -21.87 6.51
CA ARG A 287 -7.32 -22.38 5.43
C ARG A 287 -6.97 -21.93 4.01
N ALA A 288 -6.27 -20.81 3.83
CA ALA A 288 -5.88 -20.34 2.51
C ALA A 288 -4.72 -21.15 1.93
N LEU A 289 -3.73 -21.48 2.75
CA LEU A 289 -2.60 -22.31 2.36
C LEU A 289 -3.05 -23.72 1.91
N ARG A 290 -3.98 -24.37 2.65
CA ARG A 290 -4.50 -25.68 2.28
C ARG A 290 -5.25 -25.69 0.95
N ARG A 291 -5.86 -24.55 0.55
CA ARG A 291 -6.57 -24.46 -0.74
C ARG A 291 -5.65 -24.22 -1.93
N GLU A 292 -4.53 -23.54 -1.75
CA GLU A 292 -3.56 -23.33 -2.83
C GLU A 292 -2.71 -24.58 -3.07
N LEU A 293 -2.33 -25.29 -2.03
CA LEU A 293 -1.61 -26.56 -2.14
C LEU A 293 -2.49 -27.70 -2.70
N ALA A 294 -3.79 -27.73 -2.38
CA ALA A 294 -4.75 -28.68 -2.98
C ALA A 294 -5.07 -28.39 -4.46
N ARG A 295 -4.63 -27.25 -5.00
CA ARG A 295 -4.74 -26.94 -6.44
C ARG A 295 -3.45 -27.17 -7.20
N ALA A 296 -2.34 -27.41 -6.50
CA ALA A 296 -1.02 -27.69 -7.06
C ALA A 296 -0.67 -29.18 -7.06
N SER A 297 -1.48 -30.04 -6.42
CA SER A 297 -1.49 -31.49 -6.52
C SER A 297 -2.64 -31.95 -7.43
#